data_af7d83d013c6d0ba29c7cfe556047de3
#
_entry.id   af7d83d013c6d0ba29c7cfe556047de3
#
_cell.length_a   1.000
_cell.length_b   1.000
_cell.length_c   1.000
_cell.angle_alpha   90.00
_cell.angle_beta   90.00
_cell.angle_gamma   90.00
#
_symmetry.space_group_name_H-M   'P 1'
#
loop_
_entity.id
_entity.type
_entity.pdbx_description
1 polymer ?
#
loop_
_entity_poly.entity_id
_entity_poly.type
_entity_poly.pdbx_seq_one_letter_code
_entity_poly.pdbx_strand_id
1 'polypeptide(L)'
;QARKPLIFNSHAKNLPIARYAGIEAVVMTNPDPEDWSKGNLTWQGSRRQNSYAICFEFSVQHALGEFEYEFGKQAIRNIMVGANMLPGEVILSRPVWVIPYDPEGDRNAVLQSNHTGHIRYFKNLYDFVKKGEKIYEIRDLQTVEVLEEGFATRDGIVAGIAYQPIMTPEIRPCYVAKVQELAPAGIILPKLPADF
;
A
#
# COMPACT_ATOMS: atom_id res chain seq x y z
N GLN A 1 -2.69 -5.61 -15.42
CA GLN A 1 -2.94 -4.38 -14.66
C GLN A 1 -1.65 -3.98 -13.98
N ALA A 2 -1.26 -2.71 -14.11
CA ALA A 2 -0.12 -2.18 -13.38
C ALA A 2 -0.42 -2.29 -11.88
N ARG A 3 0.39 -3.03 -11.16
CA ARG A 3 0.34 -3.06 -9.70
C ARG A 3 0.74 -1.67 -9.21
N LYS A 4 0.10 -1.20 -8.14
CA LYS A 4 0.44 0.10 -7.57
C LYS A 4 1.51 -0.07 -6.50
N PRO A 5 2.56 0.74 -6.50
CA PRO A 5 3.56 0.70 -5.45
C PRO A 5 2.98 1.18 -4.11
N LEU A 6 3.59 0.75 -3.02
CA LEU A 6 3.24 1.17 -1.67
C LEU A 6 4.49 1.51 -0.85
N ILE A 7 4.29 2.20 0.26
CA ILE A 7 5.35 2.50 1.24
C ILE A 7 5.09 1.72 2.51
N PHE A 8 6.10 1.02 3.00
CA PHE A 8 6.14 0.57 4.39
C PHE A 8 6.81 1.62 5.27
N ASN A 9 6.16 1.95 6.36
CA ASN A 9 6.63 2.93 7.33
C ASN A 9 6.42 2.42 8.76
N SER A 10 7.47 2.49 9.55
CA SER A 10 7.48 2.00 10.93
C SER A 10 7.35 3.10 12.00
N HIS A 11 7.35 4.37 11.62
CA HIS A 11 7.33 5.46 12.59
C HIS A 11 6.59 6.69 12.06
N ALA A 12 5.72 7.28 12.90
CA ALA A 12 4.91 8.44 12.51
C ALA A 12 5.75 9.65 12.06
N LYS A 13 6.95 9.83 12.59
CA LYS A 13 7.87 10.92 12.18
C LYS A 13 8.23 10.91 10.70
N ASN A 14 8.15 9.73 10.02
CA ASN A 14 8.47 9.60 8.61
C ASN A 14 7.29 9.95 7.68
N LEU A 15 6.08 10.12 8.21
CA LEU A 15 4.90 10.42 7.39
C LEU A 15 5.07 11.69 6.50
N PRO A 16 5.73 12.76 6.98
CA PRO A 16 6.01 13.91 6.13
C PRO A 16 6.79 13.53 4.86
N ILE A 17 7.83 12.69 4.97
CA ILE A 17 8.59 12.21 3.79
C ILE A 17 7.74 11.29 2.92
N ALA A 18 7.01 10.35 3.52
CA ALA A 18 6.17 9.41 2.78
C ALA A 18 5.13 10.15 1.91
N ARG A 19 4.58 11.27 2.41
CA ARG A 19 3.66 12.13 1.67
C ARG A 19 4.27 12.68 0.38
N TYR A 20 5.55 13.10 0.42
CA TYR A 20 6.24 13.65 -0.76
C TYR A 20 6.48 12.63 -1.85
N ALA A 21 6.62 11.37 -1.50
CA ALA A 21 6.82 10.31 -2.49
C ALA A 21 5.66 10.21 -3.51
N GLY A 22 4.46 10.69 -3.15
CA GLY A 22 3.30 10.66 -4.03
C GLY A 22 2.75 9.25 -4.28
N ILE A 23 3.08 8.32 -3.39
CA ILE A 23 2.58 6.94 -3.40
C ILE A 23 1.24 6.88 -2.66
N GLU A 24 0.22 6.32 -3.31
CA GLU A 24 -1.16 6.36 -2.81
C GLU A 24 -1.36 5.66 -1.45
N ALA A 25 -0.54 4.63 -1.12
CA ALA A 25 -0.69 3.88 0.13
C ALA A 25 0.59 3.86 0.96
N VAL A 26 0.48 4.28 2.22
CA VAL A 26 1.52 4.18 3.25
C VAL A 26 1.04 3.21 4.31
N VAL A 27 1.65 2.03 4.38
CA VAL A 27 1.33 1.00 5.36
C VAL A 27 2.17 1.22 6.61
N MET A 28 1.52 1.48 7.74
CA MET A 28 2.19 1.56 9.03
C MET A 28 2.47 0.15 9.53
N THR A 29 3.73 -0.13 9.82
CA THR A 29 4.17 -1.37 10.47
C THR A 29 4.28 -1.18 11.98
N ASN A 30 4.51 -2.25 12.73
CA ASN A 30 4.67 -2.15 14.18
C ASN A 30 5.74 -1.12 14.55
N PRO A 31 5.40 -0.04 15.29
CA PRO A 31 6.35 1.01 15.68
C PRO A 31 7.31 0.57 16.78
N ASP A 32 6.95 -0.45 17.54
CA ASP A 32 7.72 -0.94 18.68
C ASP A 32 7.67 -2.47 18.80
N PRO A 33 8.33 -3.21 17.89
CA PRO A 33 8.40 -4.66 17.97
C PRO A 33 9.21 -5.08 19.22
N GLU A 34 8.75 -6.11 19.90
CA GLU A 34 9.41 -6.67 21.09
C GLU A 34 10.86 -7.11 20.82
N ASP A 35 11.12 -7.60 19.62
CA ASP A 35 12.43 -8.04 19.19
C ASP A 35 13.04 -7.12 18.12
N TRP A 36 13.85 -6.18 18.59
CA TRP A 36 14.52 -5.20 17.73
C TRP A 36 15.55 -5.81 16.78
N SER A 37 16.03 -7.03 17.03
CA SER A 37 16.95 -7.73 16.12
C SER A 37 16.28 -8.18 14.83
N LYS A 38 14.96 -8.34 14.85
CA LYS A 38 14.14 -8.76 13.69
C LYS A 38 13.59 -7.59 12.89
N GLY A 39 13.85 -6.34 13.33
CA GLY A 39 13.42 -5.15 12.63
C GLY A 39 14.08 -5.00 11.25
N ASN A 40 13.32 -4.54 10.27
CA ASN A 40 13.86 -4.22 8.96
C ASN A 40 14.71 -2.93 8.98
N LEU A 41 15.42 -2.65 7.88
CA LEU A 41 16.32 -1.49 7.75
C LEU A 41 15.62 -0.14 7.99
N THR A 42 14.38 0.00 7.52
CA THR A 42 13.59 1.22 7.71
C THR A 42 13.30 1.48 9.18
N TRP A 43 13.04 0.41 9.90
CA TRP A 43 12.76 0.47 11.32
C TRP A 43 14.02 0.82 12.12
N GLN A 44 15.15 0.18 11.79
CA GLN A 44 16.45 0.51 12.37
C GLN A 44 16.86 1.96 12.09
N GLY A 45 16.65 2.42 10.84
CA GLY A 45 16.91 3.81 10.44
C GLY A 45 16.03 4.80 11.21
N SER A 46 14.74 4.50 11.38
CA SER A 46 13.79 5.38 12.04
C SER A 46 14.07 5.59 13.54
N ARG A 47 14.80 4.69 14.18
CA ARG A 47 15.20 4.85 15.60
C ARG A 47 16.30 5.87 15.82
N ARG A 48 17.11 6.11 14.80
CA ARG A 48 18.21 7.08 14.94
C ARG A 48 17.62 8.48 15.03
N GLN A 49 18.16 9.26 15.95
CA GLN A 49 17.89 10.68 16.02
C GLN A 49 18.34 11.31 14.68
N ASN A 50 17.58 12.19 14.11
CA ASN A 50 17.88 12.86 12.82
C ASN A 50 17.97 11.93 11.61
N SER A 51 17.38 10.74 11.68
CA SER A 51 17.27 9.84 10.53
C SER A 51 15.81 9.53 10.22
N TYR A 52 15.45 9.61 8.95
CA TYR A 52 14.14 9.30 8.43
C TYR A 52 14.28 8.14 7.44
N ALA A 53 13.42 7.15 7.56
CA ALA A 53 13.50 5.97 6.73
C ALA A 53 12.12 5.46 6.34
N ILE A 54 11.90 5.30 5.05
CA ILE A 54 10.72 4.65 4.47
C ILE A 54 11.18 3.57 3.50
N CYS A 55 10.37 2.55 3.30
CA CYS A 55 10.64 1.50 2.33
C CYS A 55 9.64 1.56 1.19
N PHE A 56 10.13 1.66 -0.03
CA PHE A 56 9.31 1.52 -1.23
C PHE A 56 9.19 0.04 -1.57
N GLU A 57 7.97 -0.44 -1.74
CA GLU A 57 7.71 -1.73 -2.33
C GLU A 57 7.04 -1.54 -3.69
N PHE A 58 7.78 -1.91 -4.73
CA PHE A 58 7.26 -1.91 -6.09
C PHE A 58 6.51 -3.21 -6.38
N SER A 59 5.52 -3.11 -7.22
CA SER A 59 4.53 -4.16 -7.47
C SER A 59 5.06 -5.37 -8.24
N VAL A 60 6.26 -5.29 -8.83
CA VAL A 60 6.86 -6.36 -9.63
C VAL A 60 8.12 -6.87 -8.94
N GLN A 61 8.04 -8.08 -8.38
CA GLN A 61 9.15 -8.64 -7.58
C GLN A 61 10.31 -9.18 -8.41
N HIS A 62 10.16 -9.33 -9.72
CA HIS A 62 11.14 -10.03 -10.56
C HIS A 62 11.83 -9.17 -11.61
N ALA A 63 11.26 -8.02 -11.95
CA ALA A 63 11.87 -7.07 -12.88
C ALA A 63 11.29 -5.67 -12.66
N LEU A 64 12.15 -4.65 -12.71
CA LEU A 64 11.69 -3.27 -12.78
C LEU A 64 11.30 -2.98 -14.22
N GLY A 65 10.03 -2.61 -14.43
CA GLY A 65 9.57 -2.05 -15.68
C GLY A 65 9.87 -0.54 -15.76
N GLU A 66 9.69 0.04 -16.93
CA GLU A 66 9.88 1.48 -17.14
C GLU A 66 8.98 2.32 -16.21
N PHE A 67 7.76 1.84 -15.97
CA PHE A 67 6.82 2.51 -15.07
C PHE A 67 7.37 2.60 -13.64
N GLU A 68 7.85 1.49 -13.07
CA GLU A 68 8.38 1.45 -11.71
C GLU A 68 9.66 2.29 -11.59
N TYR A 69 10.49 2.25 -12.61
CA TYR A 69 11.73 3.04 -12.67
C TYR A 69 11.43 4.55 -12.66
N GLU A 70 10.59 5.02 -13.58
CA GLU A 70 10.24 6.45 -13.66
C GLU A 70 9.47 6.91 -12.43
N PHE A 71 8.57 6.05 -11.92
CA PHE A 71 7.82 6.34 -10.70
C PHE A 71 8.74 6.46 -9.49
N GLY A 72 9.68 5.53 -9.30
CA GLY A 72 10.66 5.58 -8.20
C GLY A 72 11.57 6.79 -8.28
N LYS A 73 12.06 7.12 -9.47
CA LYS A 73 12.84 8.32 -9.73
C LYS A 73 12.07 9.60 -9.37
N GLN A 74 10.80 9.69 -9.76
CA GLN A 74 9.95 10.82 -9.42
C GLN A 74 9.68 10.91 -7.92
N ALA A 75 9.44 9.79 -7.25
CA ALA A 75 9.23 9.76 -5.81
C ALA A 75 10.45 10.25 -5.03
N ILE A 76 11.65 9.81 -5.41
CA ILE A 76 12.91 10.27 -4.81
C ILE A 76 13.10 11.76 -5.07
N ARG A 77 12.91 12.24 -6.32
CA ARG A 77 12.98 13.65 -6.66
C ARG A 77 12.03 14.50 -5.82
N ASN A 78 10.80 14.08 -5.66
CA ASN A 78 9.80 14.77 -4.85
C ASN A 78 10.26 14.91 -3.39
N ILE A 79 10.80 13.85 -2.81
CA ILE A 79 11.36 13.87 -1.45
C ILE A 79 12.52 14.87 -1.36
N MET A 80 13.44 14.85 -2.32
CA MET A 80 14.57 15.79 -2.35
C MET A 80 14.10 17.26 -2.49
N VAL A 81 13.06 17.51 -3.28
CA VAL A 81 12.43 18.83 -3.38
C VAL A 81 11.81 19.21 -2.04
N GLY A 82 11.06 18.31 -1.41
CA GLY A 82 10.46 18.52 -0.08
C GLY A 82 11.51 18.85 0.99
N ALA A 83 12.63 18.14 0.98
CA ALA A 83 13.76 18.32 1.90
C ALA A 83 14.68 19.51 1.55
N ASN A 84 14.30 20.39 0.63
CA ASN A 84 15.10 21.54 0.16
C ASN A 84 16.46 21.16 -0.49
N MET A 85 16.65 19.92 -0.89
CA MET A 85 17.86 19.46 -1.59
C MET A 85 17.83 19.82 -3.09
N LEU A 86 16.64 19.99 -3.64
CA LEU A 86 16.41 20.41 -5.02
C LEU A 86 15.41 21.57 -5.09
N PRO A 87 15.55 22.46 -6.07
CA PRO A 87 14.55 23.50 -6.32
C PRO A 87 13.26 22.89 -6.89
N GLY A 88 12.15 23.59 -6.71
CA GLY A 88 10.85 23.24 -7.28
C GLY A 88 9.76 23.08 -6.24
N GLU A 89 8.61 22.65 -6.72
CA GLU A 89 7.42 22.35 -5.95
C GLU A 89 6.96 20.91 -6.21
N VAL A 90 6.25 20.34 -5.26
CA VAL A 90 5.64 19.01 -5.39
C VAL A 90 4.14 19.16 -5.35
N ILE A 91 3.49 18.79 -6.45
CA ILE A 91 2.03 18.74 -6.56
C ILE A 91 1.62 17.26 -6.56
N LEU A 92 0.76 16.88 -5.63
CA LEU A 92 0.23 15.53 -5.57
C LEU A 92 -0.82 15.34 -6.66
N SER A 93 -0.55 14.46 -7.62
CA SER A 93 -1.53 14.08 -8.65
C SER A 93 -2.63 13.14 -8.12
N ARG A 94 -2.37 12.49 -7.00
CA ARG A 94 -3.27 11.52 -6.35
C ARG A 94 -3.25 11.73 -4.84
N PRO A 95 -4.32 11.33 -4.11
CA PRO A 95 -4.32 11.37 -2.66
C PRO A 95 -3.32 10.36 -2.09
N VAL A 96 -2.84 10.63 -0.89
CA VAL A 96 -1.99 9.71 -0.12
C VAL A 96 -2.77 9.24 1.10
N TRP A 97 -2.89 7.93 1.24
CA TRP A 97 -3.62 7.27 2.31
C TRP A 97 -2.67 6.56 3.27
N VAL A 98 -2.97 6.64 4.55
CA VAL A 98 -2.28 5.82 5.57
C VAL A 98 -3.17 4.65 5.95
N ILE A 99 -2.61 3.44 5.87
CA ILE A 99 -3.16 2.23 6.46
C ILE A 99 -2.57 2.14 7.87
N PRO A 100 -3.34 2.39 8.94
CA PRO A 100 -2.83 2.36 10.30
C PRO A 100 -2.29 0.98 10.68
N TYR A 101 -1.29 0.94 11.56
CA TYR A 101 -0.90 -0.30 12.21
C TYR A 101 -2.04 -0.80 13.10
N ASP A 102 -2.38 -2.07 12.94
CA ASP A 102 -3.36 -2.77 13.75
C ASP A 102 -2.63 -3.86 14.56
N PRO A 103 -2.45 -3.67 15.89
CA PRO A 103 -1.71 -4.61 16.73
C PRO A 103 -2.43 -5.96 16.86
N GLU A 104 -3.75 -5.99 16.74
CA GLU A 104 -4.53 -7.23 16.81
C GLU A 104 -4.51 -8.00 15.49
N GLY A 105 -3.94 -7.38 14.46
CA GLY A 105 -3.81 -7.94 13.12
C GLY A 105 -5.15 -8.41 12.61
N ASP A 106 -5.94 -7.50 12.05
CA ASP A 106 -7.33 -7.81 11.66
C ASP A 106 -7.39 -8.90 10.59
N ARG A 107 -7.36 -10.14 11.06
CA ARG A 107 -7.48 -11.33 10.20
C ARG A 107 -8.77 -11.34 9.38
N ASN A 108 -9.79 -10.60 9.84
CA ASN A 108 -11.06 -10.45 9.13
C ASN A 108 -10.99 -9.50 7.93
N ALA A 109 -9.90 -8.72 7.82
CA ALA A 109 -9.66 -7.87 6.65
C ALA A 109 -9.14 -8.66 5.44
N VAL A 110 -8.57 -9.83 5.70
CA VAL A 110 -8.05 -10.73 4.67
C VAL A 110 -9.14 -11.69 4.27
N LEU A 111 -9.60 -11.59 3.04
CA LEU A 111 -10.52 -12.56 2.47
C LEU A 111 -9.77 -13.86 2.16
N GLN A 112 -10.38 -14.98 2.48
CA GLN A 112 -9.83 -16.30 2.20
C GLN A 112 -10.70 -17.00 1.17
N SER A 113 -10.07 -17.73 0.25
CA SER A 113 -10.77 -18.60 -0.68
C SER A 113 -10.96 -19.97 -0.07
N ASN A 114 -12.10 -20.59 -0.35
CA ASN A 114 -12.38 -21.99 -0.01
C ASN A 114 -12.43 -22.89 -1.25
N HIS A 115 -12.27 -22.33 -2.44
CA HIS A 115 -12.40 -23.04 -3.70
C HIS A 115 -11.18 -22.85 -4.59
N THR A 116 -10.92 -23.87 -5.42
CA THR A 116 -9.97 -23.77 -6.51
C THR A 116 -10.71 -23.36 -7.78
N GLY A 117 -10.26 -22.29 -8.43
CA GLY A 117 -10.90 -21.82 -9.64
C GLY A 117 -10.26 -20.54 -10.21
N HIS A 118 -10.78 -20.06 -11.31
CA HIS A 118 -10.37 -18.80 -11.92
C HIS A 118 -11.01 -17.63 -11.18
N ILE A 119 -10.18 -16.66 -10.73
CA ILE A 119 -10.68 -15.47 -10.06
C ILE A 119 -10.96 -14.35 -11.06
N ARG A 120 -12.09 -13.65 -10.83
CA ARG A 120 -12.46 -12.41 -11.50
C ARG A 120 -12.66 -11.33 -10.46
N TYR A 121 -11.92 -10.23 -10.57
CA TYR A 121 -12.09 -9.05 -9.71
C TYR A 121 -13.02 -8.03 -10.35
N PHE A 122 -13.86 -7.40 -9.50
CA PHE A 122 -14.74 -6.28 -9.83
C PHE A 122 -14.17 -4.95 -9.31
N LYS A 123 -13.12 -5.01 -8.50
CA LYS A 123 -12.43 -3.87 -7.89
C LYS A 123 -10.95 -3.92 -8.23
N ASN A 124 -10.34 -2.75 -8.27
CA ASN A 124 -8.90 -2.58 -8.46
C ASN A 124 -8.21 -2.27 -7.13
N LEU A 125 -6.87 -2.34 -7.12
CA LEU A 125 -6.09 -1.84 -6.00
C LEU A 125 -6.40 -0.36 -5.76
N TYR A 126 -6.65 -0.04 -4.48
CA TYR A 126 -6.96 1.26 -3.92
C TYR A 126 -8.36 1.79 -4.28
N ASP A 127 -9.23 0.98 -4.89
CA ASP A 127 -10.64 1.31 -4.97
C ASP A 127 -11.25 1.32 -3.56
N PHE A 128 -12.07 2.34 -3.27
CA PHE A 128 -12.89 2.36 -2.07
C PHE A 128 -14.02 1.35 -2.18
N VAL A 129 -14.26 0.65 -1.08
CA VAL A 129 -15.35 -0.31 -0.95
C VAL A 129 -16.12 -0.08 0.34
N LYS A 130 -17.41 -0.35 0.32
CA LYS A 130 -18.27 -0.43 1.48
C LYS A 130 -18.40 -1.87 1.95
N LYS A 131 -18.59 -2.06 3.26
CA LYS A 131 -18.92 -3.38 3.81
C LYS A 131 -20.10 -4.01 3.04
N GLY A 132 -19.91 -5.26 2.60
CA GLY A 132 -20.88 -6.00 1.81
C GLY A 132 -20.82 -5.76 0.30
N GLU A 133 -19.92 -4.91 -0.17
CA GLU A 133 -19.71 -4.70 -1.61
C GLU A 133 -18.89 -5.84 -2.21
N LYS A 134 -19.33 -6.35 -3.36
CA LYS A 134 -18.67 -7.47 -4.06
C LYS A 134 -17.31 -7.03 -4.61
N ILE A 135 -16.25 -7.82 -4.30
CA ILE A 135 -14.89 -7.56 -4.74
C ILE A 135 -14.46 -8.54 -5.81
N TYR A 136 -14.75 -9.82 -5.64
CA TYR A 136 -14.35 -10.86 -6.59
C TYR A 136 -15.39 -12.00 -6.67
N GLU A 137 -15.21 -12.86 -7.66
CA GLU A 137 -15.82 -14.18 -7.76
C GLU A 137 -14.77 -15.20 -8.19
N ILE A 138 -14.93 -16.44 -7.74
CA ILE A 138 -14.15 -17.59 -8.18
C ILE A 138 -15.06 -18.49 -8.99
N ARG A 139 -14.61 -18.87 -10.18
CA ARG A 139 -15.34 -19.69 -11.12
C ARG A 139 -14.66 -21.01 -11.36
N ASP A 140 -15.46 -22.05 -11.54
CA ASP A 140 -14.98 -23.35 -11.96
C ASP A 140 -14.20 -23.27 -13.28
N LEU A 141 -13.10 -24.03 -13.38
CA LEU A 141 -12.21 -23.97 -14.55
C LEU A 141 -12.81 -24.62 -15.81
N GLN A 142 -13.80 -25.48 -15.67
CA GLN A 142 -14.40 -26.22 -16.78
C GLN A 142 -15.80 -25.72 -17.10
N THR A 143 -16.65 -25.57 -16.06
CA THR A 143 -18.06 -25.19 -16.24
C THR A 143 -18.27 -23.68 -16.25
N VAL A 144 -17.28 -22.90 -15.76
CA VAL A 144 -17.35 -21.44 -15.61
C VAL A 144 -18.44 -20.99 -14.60
N GLU A 145 -19.05 -21.93 -13.90
CA GLU A 145 -20.01 -21.62 -12.84
C GLU A 145 -19.34 -20.89 -11.68
N VAL A 146 -20.10 -20.02 -11.01
CA VAL A 146 -19.59 -19.30 -9.82
C VAL A 146 -19.56 -20.25 -8.63
N LEU A 147 -18.38 -20.52 -8.10
CA LEU A 147 -18.16 -21.34 -6.93
C LEU A 147 -18.17 -20.54 -5.62
N GLU A 148 -17.67 -19.29 -5.70
CA GLU A 148 -17.52 -18.42 -4.53
C GLU A 148 -17.61 -16.96 -4.94
N GLU A 149 -18.16 -16.13 -4.06
CA GLU A 149 -18.18 -14.68 -4.17
C GLU A 149 -17.55 -14.06 -2.93
N GLY A 150 -16.64 -13.10 -3.13
CA GLY A 150 -15.97 -12.38 -2.05
C GLY A 150 -16.50 -10.96 -1.90
N PHE A 151 -16.85 -10.61 -0.66
CA PHE A 151 -17.41 -9.30 -0.31
C PHE A 151 -16.54 -8.59 0.70
N ALA A 152 -16.51 -7.26 0.65
CA ALA A 152 -15.81 -6.44 1.62
C ALA A 152 -16.35 -6.68 3.03
N THR A 153 -15.47 -7.02 3.97
CA THR A 153 -15.84 -7.24 5.38
C THR A 153 -15.99 -5.94 6.15
N ARG A 154 -15.49 -4.83 5.59
CA ARG A 154 -15.50 -3.48 6.17
C ARG A 154 -15.47 -2.41 5.09
N ASP A 155 -15.73 -1.15 5.50
CA ASP A 155 -15.43 0.03 4.71
C ASP A 155 -13.92 0.24 4.66
N GLY A 156 -13.36 0.61 3.48
CA GLY A 156 -11.94 0.87 3.30
C GLY A 156 -11.49 0.86 1.85
N ILE A 157 -10.22 0.61 1.63
CA ILE A 157 -9.65 0.42 0.28
C ILE A 157 -9.24 -1.04 0.07
N VAL A 158 -9.28 -1.48 -1.17
CA VAL A 158 -8.68 -2.75 -1.60
C VAL A 158 -7.15 -2.58 -1.57
N ALA A 159 -6.52 -2.96 -0.47
CA ALA A 159 -5.09 -2.72 -0.24
C ALA A 159 -4.17 -3.83 -0.80
N GLY A 160 -4.73 -4.99 -1.12
CA GLY A 160 -4.02 -6.11 -1.74
C GLY A 160 -4.95 -6.96 -2.59
N ILE A 161 -4.41 -7.45 -3.70
CA ILE A 161 -5.06 -8.37 -4.64
C ILE A 161 -4.04 -9.43 -5.05
N ALA A 162 -4.44 -10.72 -5.00
CA ALA A 162 -3.61 -11.78 -5.52
C ALA A 162 -3.38 -11.62 -7.03
N TYR A 163 -2.16 -11.86 -7.48
CA TYR A 163 -1.80 -11.71 -8.89
C TYR A 163 -1.98 -13.01 -9.71
N GLN A 164 -2.16 -14.14 -9.01
CA GLN A 164 -2.42 -15.41 -9.68
C GLN A 164 -3.84 -15.43 -10.25
N PRO A 165 -4.02 -15.85 -11.50
CA PRO A 165 -5.35 -15.99 -12.09
C PRO A 165 -6.15 -17.18 -11.53
N ILE A 166 -5.43 -18.15 -10.96
CA ILE A 166 -6.03 -19.34 -10.34
C ILE A 166 -5.90 -19.21 -8.83
N MET A 167 -7.01 -19.29 -8.12
CA MET A 167 -7.08 -19.35 -6.67
C MET A 167 -7.07 -20.80 -6.19
N THR A 168 -6.50 -20.98 -5.01
CA THR A 168 -6.62 -22.18 -4.19
C THR A 168 -6.90 -21.76 -2.75
N PRO A 169 -7.34 -22.66 -1.86
CA PRO A 169 -7.61 -22.31 -0.46
C PRO A 169 -6.42 -21.69 0.31
N GLU A 170 -5.18 -21.89 -0.18
CA GLU A 170 -3.98 -21.33 0.44
C GLU A 170 -3.70 -19.87 0.02
N ILE A 171 -4.32 -19.42 -1.08
CA ILE A 171 -4.12 -18.09 -1.62
C ILE A 171 -5.18 -17.15 -1.05
N ARG A 172 -4.73 -16.01 -0.55
CA ARG A 172 -5.61 -14.93 -0.08
C ARG A 172 -5.98 -14.04 -1.25
N PRO A 173 -7.26 -14.02 -1.70
CA PRO A 173 -7.66 -13.26 -2.86
C PRO A 173 -7.47 -11.75 -2.69
N CYS A 174 -7.82 -11.23 -1.54
CA CYS A 174 -7.92 -9.79 -1.32
C CYS A 174 -7.71 -9.41 0.14
N TYR A 175 -7.24 -8.19 0.34
CA TYR A 175 -7.14 -7.52 1.63
C TYR A 175 -7.83 -6.15 1.57
N VAL A 176 -8.76 -5.88 2.51
CA VAL A 176 -9.44 -4.58 2.64
C VAL A 176 -8.93 -3.87 3.88
N ALA A 177 -8.32 -2.71 3.71
CA ALA A 177 -7.76 -1.92 4.79
C ALA A 177 -8.60 -0.68 5.10
N LYS A 178 -8.76 -0.37 6.39
CA LYS A 178 -9.16 0.96 6.81
C LYS A 178 -8.05 1.94 6.48
N VAL A 179 -8.42 3.15 6.08
CA VAL A 179 -7.45 4.19 5.73
C VAL A 179 -7.79 5.53 6.37
N GLN A 180 -6.76 6.35 6.52
CA GLN A 180 -6.86 7.76 6.86
C GLN A 180 -6.19 8.57 5.75
N GLU A 181 -6.80 9.69 5.35
CA GLU A 181 -6.17 10.57 4.37
C GLU A 181 -4.99 11.30 5.01
N LEU A 182 -3.81 11.16 4.42
CA LEU A 182 -2.61 11.91 4.80
C LEU A 182 -2.48 13.21 4.02
N ALA A 183 -2.84 13.18 2.73
CA ALA A 183 -2.85 14.36 1.88
C ALA A 183 -3.81 14.16 0.70
N PRO A 184 -4.65 15.16 0.37
CA PRO A 184 -5.52 15.10 -0.80
C PRO A 184 -4.74 15.31 -2.10
N ALA A 185 -5.35 14.92 -3.22
CA ALA A 185 -4.84 15.25 -4.54
C ALA A 185 -4.95 16.76 -4.83
N GLY A 186 -4.13 17.24 -5.76
CA GLY A 186 -4.18 18.60 -6.27
C GLY A 186 -3.53 19.66 -5.37
N ILE A 187 -2.98 19.29 -4.22
CA ILE A 187 -2.30 20.25 -3.34
C ILE A 187 -0.82 20.40 -3.68
N ILE A 188 -0.31 21.60 -3.46
CA ILE A 188 1.14 21.86 -3.40
C ILE A 188 1.61 21.55 -1.98
N LEU A 189 2.56 20.66 -1.84
CA LEU A 189 3.11 20.33 -0.53
C LEU A 189 4.05 21.41 -0.03
N PRO A 190 3.88 21.90 1.23
CA PRO A 190 4.82 22.85 1.83
C PRO A 190 6.18 22.18 2.01
N LYS A 191 7.26 22.97 1.92
CA LYS A 191 8.61 22.45 2.22
C LYS A 191 8.68 21.84 3.63
N LEU A 192 9.51 20.82 3.78
CA LEU A 192 9.82 20.27 5.10
C LEU A 192 10.54 21.35 5.94
N PRO A 193 10.38 21.35 7.28
CA PRO A 193 11.12 22.23 8.17
C PRO A 193 12.64 22.09 7.98
N ALA A 194 13.40 23.12 8.26
CA ALA A 194 14.86 23.12 8.08
C ALA A 194 15.61 22.17 9.04
N ASP A 195 14.95 21.80 10.12
CA ASP A 195 15.43 20.85 11.13
C ASP A 195 14.97 19.41 10.87
N PHE A 196 14.37 19.18 9.73
CA PHE A 196 13.86 17.89 9.28
C PHE A 196 14.98 16.99 8.76
#